data_c0ceeebcdfc97db446575199e840257e
#
_entry.id   c0ceeebcdfc97db446575199e840257e
#
_cell.length_a   1.000
_cell.length_b   1.000
_cell.length_c   1.000
_cell.angle_alpha   90.00
_cell.angle_beta   90.00
_cell.angle_gamma   90.00
#
_symmetry.space_group_name_H-M   'P 1'
#
loop_
_entity.id
_entity.type
_entity.pdbx_description
1 polymer ?
#
loop_
_entity_poly.entity_id
_entity_poly.type
_entity_poly.pdbx_seq_one_letter_code
_entity_poly.pdbx_strand_id
1 'polypeptide(L)'
;MPDHLCGSQHGLPLSSLPPRHIVLWGQRGVGKSTLARRLLEDWKGPVRGFITRASPPDADGFRSIYLYAADDPTPVEQTCNRIGRTNRTEHTMWPEVFDGLGVELLRAEPGSLILMDELGFLEQDAADFRRQVLRCLDGNIPVLAVIKHKTHIPFLQEIRSHPRVQLYQVTEENRDELPAELSPLIRNWNNAR
;
A
#
# COMPACT_ATOMS: atom_id res chain seq x y z
N MET A 1 -10.85 29.24 -44.44
CA MET A 1 -11.09 28.97 -43.00
C MET A 1 -10.91 27.48 -42.83
N PRO A 2 -9.78 26.98 -42.25
CA PRO A 2 -9.66 25.56 -41.92
C PRO A 2 -10.12 25.34 -40.47
N ASP A 3 -11.02 24.37 -40.32
CA ASP A 3 -11.56 23.88 -39.07
C ASP A 3 -10.46 23.25 -38.21
N HIS A 4 -10.32 23.77 -36.98
CA HIS A 4 -9.50 23.18 -35.94
C HIS A 4 -10.22 21.93 -35.39
N LEU A 5 -9.84 20.75 -35.85
CA LEU A 5 -10.16 19.47 -35.22
C LEU A 5 -9.39 19.38 -33.88
N CYS A 6 -10.09 19.71 -32.81
CA CYS A 6 -9.65 19.40 -31.46
C CYS A 6 -9.73 17.87 -31.26
N GLY A 7 -8.60 17.21 -31.44
CA GLY A 7 -8.48 15.77 -31.19
C GLY A 7 -8.63 15.49 -29.70
N SER A 8 -9.81 15.08 -29.27
CA SER A 8 -10.04 14.52 -27.95
C SER A 8 -9.21 13.23 -27.80
N GLN A 9 -8.12 13.27 -27.07
CA GLN A 9 -7.43 12.07 -26.65
C GLN A 9 -8.34 11.34 -25.65
N HIS A 10 -9.17 10.44 -26.17
CA HIS A 10 -9.90 9.48 -25.34
C HIS A 10 -8.86 8.48 -24.83
N GLY A 11 -8.38 8.69 -23.60
CA GLY A 11 -7.59 7.68 -22.92
C GLY A 11 -8.37 6.36 -22.85
N LEU A 12 -7.69 5.25 -23.06
CA LEU A 12 -8.29 3.92 -22.88
C LEU A 12 -8.89 3.82 -21.46
N PRO A 13 -10.04 3.16 -21.29
CA PRO A 13 -10.61 2.94 -19.97
C PRO A 13 -9.61 2.16 -19.10
N LEU A 14 -9.51 2.49 -17.80
CA LEU A 14 -8.57 1.87 -16.86
C LEU A 14 -8.65 0.33 -16.88
N SER A 15 -9.84 -0.23 -17.11
CA SER A 15 -10.07 -1.67 -17.22
C SER A 15 -9.38 -2.33 -18.43
N SER A 16 -8.96 -1.56 -19.43
CA SER A 16 -8.25 -2.07 -20.61
C SER A 16 -6.71 -2.05 -20.45
N LEU A 17 -6.20 -1.43 -19.39
CA LEU A 17 -4.77 -1.42 -19.09
C LEU A 17 -4.37 -2.71 -18.38
N PRO A 18 -3.17 -3.25 -18.70
CA PRO A 18 -2.68 -4.44 -18.00
C PRO A 18 -2.48 -4.13 -16.48
N PRO A 19 -2.63 -5.13 -15.61
CA PRO A 19 -2.30 -4.99 -14.20
C PRO A 19 -0.88 -4.44 -14.02
N ARG A 20 -0.74 -3.46 -13.14
CA ARG A 20 0.55 -2.81 -12.87
C ARG A 20 0.97 -2.90 -11.41
N HIS A 21 0.03 -3.15 -10.51
CA HIS A 21 0.24 -3.11 -9.07
C HIS A 21 0.14 -4.51 -8.47
N ILE A 22 0.98 -4.82 -7.50
CA ILE A 22 0.95 -6.08 -6.76
C ILE A 22 0.33 -5.81 -5.39
N VAL A 23 -0.72 -6.58 -5.06
CA VAL A 23 -1.35 -6.53 -3.74
C VAL A 23 -1.29 -7.90 -3.09
N LEU A 24 -0.61 -7.97 -1.95
CA LEU A 24 -0.47 -9.17 -1.13
C LEU A 24 -1.55 -9.19 -0.05
N TRP A 25 -2.26 -10.31 0.07
CA TRP A 25 -3.27 -10.50 1.10
C TRP A 25 -3.17 -11.89 1.73
N GLY A 26 -3.73 -12.09 2.92
CA GLY A 26 -3.68 -13.38 3.61
C GLY A 26 -3.82 -13.22 5.11
N GLN A 27 -3.81 -14.33 5.83
CA GLN A 27 -3.97 -14.36 7.28
C GLN A 27 -2.92 -13.52 8.01
N ARG A 28 -3.24 -13.12 9.24
CA ARG A 28 -2.27 -12.41 10.10
C ARG A 28 -1.08 -13.33 10.42
N GLY A 29 0.13 -12.78 10.31
CA GLY A 29 1.36 -13.51 10.66
C GLY A 29 1.88 -14.47 9.58
N VAL A 30 1.17 -14.63 8.44
CA VAL A 30 1.56 -15.58 7.38
C VAL A 30 2.85 -15.19 6.62
N GLY A 31 3.36 -13.96 6.83
CA GLY A 31 4.62 -13.52 6.21
C GLY A 31 4.48 -12.48 5.09
N LYS A 32 3.30 -11.84 4.92
CA LYS A 32 3.06 -10.83 3.86
C LYS A 32 4.10 -9.70 3.83
N SER A 33 4.33 -9.03 4.96
CA SER A 33 5.32 -7.94 5.07
C SER A 33 6.75 -8.43 4.88
N THR A 34 7.04 -9.66 5.24
CA THR A 34 8.34 -10.31 4.98
C THR A 34 8.52 -10.53 3.49
N LEU A 35 7.49 -11.04 2.80
CA LEU A 35 7.49 -11.19 1.35
C LEU A 35 7.64 -9.83 0.66
N ALA A 36 6.87 -8.81 1.07
CA ALA A 36 6.99 -7.48 0.49
C ALA A 36 8.42 -6.92 0.59
N ARG A 37 9.06 -7.03 1.76
CA ARG A 37 10.46 -6.61 1.95
C ARG A 37 11.44 -7.37 1.06
N ARG A 38 11.28 -8.69 0.93
CA ARG A 38 12.10 -9.51 0.05
C ARG A 38 11.95 -9.10 -1.41
N LEU A 39 10.75 -8.79 -1.86
CA LEU A 39 10.49 -8.30 -3.22
C LEU A 39 11.15 -6.94 -3.47
N LEU A 40 11.21 -6.06 -2.46
CA LEU A 40 11.89 -4.76 -2.58
C LEU A 40 13.40 -4.87 -2.79
N GLU A 41 14.04 -5.99 -2.44
CA GLU A 41 15.48 -6.23 -2.72
C GLU A 41 15.75 -6.26 -4.24
N ASP A 42 14.77 -6.63 -5.05
CA ASP A 42 14.86 -6.60 -6.52
C ASP A 42 14.60 -5.20 -7.12
N TRP A 43 14.11 -4.24 -6.33
CA TRP A 43 13.87 -2.87 -6.78
C TRP A 43 15.11 -2.01 -6.67
N LYS A 44 15.43 -1.22 -7.71
CA LYS A 44 16.65 -0.40 -7.79
C LYS A 44 16.42 1.11 -7.66
N GLY A 45 15.16 1.55 -7.55
CA GLY A 45 14.81 2.95 -7.46
C GLY A 45 14.44 3.40 -6.04
N PRO A 46 14.06 4.66 -5.89
CA PRO A 46 13.50 5.15 -4.65
C PRO A 46 12.24 4.38 -4.25
N VAL A 47 12.08 4.11 -2.97
CA VAL A 47 10.85 3.58 -2.38
C VAL A 47 10.16 4.73 -1.67
N ARG A 48 8.88 4.92 -1.93
CA ARG A 48 8.00 5.85 -1.23
C ARG A 48 6.88 5.07 -0.58
N GLY A 49 6.02 5.76 0.18
CA GLY A 49 4.92 5.12 0.86
C GLY A 49 5.20 4.90 2.33
N PHE A 50 4.57 3.90 2.91
CA PHE A 50 4.57 3.74 4.36
C PHE A 50 4.65 2.28 4.80
N ILE A 51 5.08 2.11 6.06
CA ILE A 51 4.94 0.89 6.85
C ILE A 51 4.21 1.20 8.15
N THR A 52 3.44 0.25 8.65
CA THR A 52 2.80 0.34 9.98
C THR A 52 3.44 -0.64 10.95
N ARG A 53 3.69 -0.20 12.18
CA ARG A 53 4.20 -1.06 13.25
C ARG A 53 3.44 -0.84 14.55
N ALA A 54 3.19 -1.92 15.27
CA ALA A 54 2.64 -1.87 16.61
C ALA A 54 3.78 -1.92 17.64
N SER A 55 3.69 -1.06 18.66
CA SER A 55 4.58 -1.13 19.83
C SER A 55 4.37 -2.43 20.62
N PRO A 56 5.28 -2.81 21.51
CA PRO A 56 4.99 -3.73 22.59
C PRO A 56 3.76 -3.23 23.40
N PRO A 57 3.03 -4.12 24.09
CA PRO A 57 1.94 -3.69 24.96
C PRO A 57 2.48 -2.87 26.14
N ASP A 58 1.75 -1.81 26.51
CA ASP A 58 2.00 -1.07 27.74
C ASP A 58 1.46 -1.84 28.97
N ALA A 59 1.56 -1.24 30.17
CA ALA A 59 1.13 -1.85 31.43
C ALA A 59 -0.36 -2.22 31.45
N ASP A 60 -1.19 -1.49 30.69
CA ASP A 60 -2.63 -1.72 30.57
C ASP A 60 -2.98 -2.67 29.39
N GLY A 61 -1.97 -3.22 28.74
CA GLY A 61 -2.12 -4.16 27.63
C GLY A 61 -2.43 -3.50 26.27
N PHE A 62 -2.38 -2.17 26.18
CA PHE A 62 -2.56 -1.46 24.91
C PHE A 62 -1.28 -1.46 24.09
N ARG A 63 -1.45 -1.53 22.76
CA ARG A 63 -0.40 -1.31 21.77
C ARG A 63 -0.71 -0.06 20.98
N SER A 64 0.25 0.83 20.88
CA SER A 64 0.19 1.95 19.93
C SER A 64 0.60 1.46 18.53
N ILE A 65 -0.04 2.00 17.52
CA ILE A 65 0.26 1.69 16.12
C ILE A 65 0.75 2.98 15.48
N TYR A 66 1.87 2.88 14.79
CA TYR A 66 2.56 4.01 14.19
C TYR A 66 2.71 3.84 12.69
N LEU A 67 2.66 4.97 11.99
CA LEU A 67 2.90 5.11 10.56
C LEU A 67 4.31 5.67 10.34
N TYR A 68 5.11 5.01 9.52
CA TYR A 68 6.47 5.43 9.18
C TYR A 68 6.64 5.51 7.68
N ALA A 69 7.55 6.39 7.22
CA ALA A 69 7.98 6.37 5.82
C ALA A 69 8.64 5.02 5.49
N ALA A 70 8.36 4.52 4.30
CA ALA A 70 8.88 3.22 3.85
C ALA A 70 10.41 3.21 3.68
N ASP A 71 11.00 4.38 3.42
CA ASP A 71 12.44 4.62 3.25
C ASP A 71 13.14 5.14 4.51
N ASP A 72 12.44 5.24 5.65
CA ASP A 72 13.05 5.69 6.91
C ASP A 72 13.92 4.58 7.53
N PRO A 73 15.26 4.77 7.59
CA PRO A 73 16.16 3.79 8.16
C PRO A 73 16.09 3.71 9.70
N THR A 74 15.59 4.77 10.36
CA THR A 74 15.56 4.91 11.82
C THR A 74 14.20 5.42 12.32
N PRO A 75 13.12 4.66 12.10
CA PRO A 75 11.78 5.10 12.43
C PRO A 75 11.61 5.34 13.94
N VAL A 76 11.09 6.50 14.32
CA VAL A 76 10.89 6.91 15.71
C VAL A 76 9.41 7.01 16.03
N GLU A 77 9.02 6.47 17.18
CA GLU A 77 7.67 6.58 17.72
C GLU A 77 7.41 8.00 18.26
N GLN A 78 6.43 8.67 17.67
CA GLN A 78 6.03 10.04 18.03
C GLN A 78 4.51 10.17 18.03
N THR A 79 3.99 11.17 18.70
CA THR A 79 2.55 11.42 18.72
C THR A 79 2.03 11.77 17.31
N CYS A 80 2.83 12.47 16.50
CA CYS A 80 2.44 12.92 15.16
C CYS A 80 2.36 11.79 14.12
N ASN A 81 2.94 10.61 14.38
CA ASN A 81 2.83 9.45 13.49
C ASN A 81 2.05 8.28 14.12
N ARG A 82 1.44 8.47 15.29
CA ARG A 82 0.60 7.46 15.92
C ARG A 82 -0.80 7.46 15.29
N ILE A 83 -1.16 6.37 14.64
CA ILE A 83 -2.43 6.18 13.90
C ILE A 83 -3.49 5.41 14.70
N GLY A 84 -3.09 4.70 15.74
CA GLY A 84 -4.03 3.94 16.56
C GLY A 84 -3.45 3.50 17.88
N ARG A 85 -4.32 3.18 18.82
CA ARG A 85 -4.03 2.50 20.08
C ARG A 85 -5.10 1.45 20.31
N THR A 86 -4.70 0.22 20.57
CA THR A 86 -5.64 -0.89 20.66
C THR A 86 -5.21 -1.93 21.70
N ASN A 87 -6.18 -2.54 22.34
CA ASN A 87 -6.05 -3.79 23.09
C ASN A 87 -7.02 -4.83 22.50
N ARG A 88 -7.44 -5.83 23.27
CA ARG A 88 -8.36 -6.87 22.81
C ARG A 88 -9.80 -6.39 22.62
N THR A 89 -10.22 -5.35 23.33
CA THR A 89 -11.62 -4.89 23.47
C THR A 89 -11.82 -3.46 22.98
N GLU A 90 -10.78 -2.63 23.08
CA GLU A 90 -10.88 -1.20 22.84
C GLU A 90 -9.87 -0.78 21.75
N HIS A 91 -10.27 0.21 20.96
CA HIS A 91 -9.40 0.85 19.96
C HIS A 91 -9.74 2.32 19.82
N THR A 92 -8.69 3.12 19.79
CA THR A 92 -8.75 4.54 19.43
C THR A 92 -7.97 4.72 18.15
N MET A 93 -8.51 5.52 17.21
CA MET A 93 -7.88 5.78 15.92
C MET A 93 -7.73 7.28 15.72
N TRP A 94 -6.69 7.67 14.98
CA TRP A 94 -6.38 9.05 14.59
C TRP A 94 -6.35 9.15 13.06
N PRO A 95 -7.53 9.20 12.39
CA PRO A 95 -7.61 9.28 10.93
C PRO A 95 -6.93 10.51 10.35
N GLU A 96 -6.87 11.61 11.11
CA GLU A 96 -6.17 12.84 10.71
C GLU A 96 -4.67 12.64 10.45
N VAL A 97 -4.04 11.66 11.09
CA VAL A 97 -2.63 11.32 10.82
C VAL A 97 -2.49 10.65 9.44
N PHE A 98 -3.46 9.83 9.07
CA PHE A 98 -3.50 9.29 7.71
C PHE A 98 -3.77 10.37 6.67
N ASP A 99 -4.75 11.26 6.92
CA ASP A 99 -5.12 12.34 5.99
C ASP A 99 -4.01 13.40 5.85
N GLY A 100 -3.16 13.58 6.85
CA GLY A 100 -1.97 14.42 6.79
C GLY A 100 -0.74 13.64 6.34
N LEU A 101 -0.04 13.01 7.29
CA LEU A 101 1.23 12.32 7.05
C LEU A 101 1.09 11.19 6.01
N GLY A 102 0.03 10.39 6.11
CA GLY A 102 -0.20 9.28 5.18
C GLY A 102 -0.29 9.72 3.72
N VAL A 103 -1.03 10.80 3.45
CA VAL A 103 -1.14 11.39 2.12
C VAL A 103 0.22 11.88 1.60
N GLU A 104 1.01 12.54 2.46
CA GLU A 104 2.37 13.00 2.10
C GLU A 104 3.28 11.84 1.74
N LEU A 105 3.28 10.76 2.53
CA LEU A 105 4.12 9.58 2.28
C LEU A 105 3.81 8.88 0.96
N LEU A 106 2.58 9.01 0.45
CA LEU A 106 2.15 8.43 -0.82
C LEU A 106 2.53 9.29 -2.05
N ARG A 107 3.11 10.48 -1.85
CA ARG A 107 3.63 11.28 -2.96
C ARG A 107 4.91 10.67 -3.49
N ALA A 108 4.92 10.33 -4.77
CA ALA A 108 6.03 9.67 -5.43
C ALA A 108 6.29 10.27 -6.80
N GLU A 109 7.56 10.35 -7.16
CA GLU A 109 8.02 10.82 -8.46
C GLU A 109 8.17 9.64 -9.44
N PRO A 110 8.14 9.89 -10.76
CA PRO A 110 8.45 8.87 -11.75
C PRO A 110 9.78 8.16 -11.45
N GLY A 111 9.83 6.85 -11.61
CA GLY A 111 11.00 6.03 -11.27
C GLY A 111 11.02 5.55 -9.82
N SER A 112 10.03 5.91 -9.00
CA SER A 112 9.82 5.37 -7.66
C SER A 112 8.93 4.11 -7.68
N LEU A 113 8.92 3.39 -6.56
CA LEU A 113 7.92 2.39 -6.19
C LEU A 113 7.20 2.86 -4.93
N ILE A 114 5.89 2.67 -4.86
CA ILE A 114 5.10 2.98 -3.67
C ILE A 114 4.87 1.69 -2.88
N LEU A 115 5.34 1.65 -1.63
CA LEU A 115 5.03 0.59 -0.67
C LEU A 115 3.89 1.03 0.25
N MET A 116 2.91 0.14 0.47
CA MET A 116 1.82 0.32 1.43
C MET A 116 1.73 -0.92 2.34
N ASP A 117 2.39 -0.90 3.51
CA ASP A 117 2.44 -2.05 4.44
C ASP A 117 2.06 -1.64 5.87
N GLU A 118 0.84 -1.92 6.32
CA GLU A 118 -0.26 -2.71 5.82
C GLU A 118 -1.55 -1.85 5.82
N LEU A 119 -2.42 -2.01 4.79
CA LEU A 119 -3.76 -1.41 4.75
C LEU A 119 -4.78 -2.33 5.46
N GLY A 120 -5.71 -1.75 6.22
CA GLY A 120 -6.68 -2.52 7.00
C GLY A 120 -7.95 -1.76 7.35
N PHE A 121 -8.23 -1.60 8.62
CA PHE A 121 -9.44 -0.94 9.13
C PHE A 121 -9.15 0.42 9.80
N LEU A 122 -7.87 0.73 10.10
CA LEU A 122 -7.50 1.95 10.82
C LEU A 122 -7.72 3.20 9.99
N GLU A 123 -7.65 3.08 8.66
CA GLU A 123 -7.83 4.16 7.69
C GLU A 123 -9.26 4.33 7.18
N GLN A 124 -10.27 3.62 7.76
CA GLN A 124 -11.64 3.67 7.27
C GLN A 124 -12.24 5.09 7.27
N ASP A 125 -11.91 5.90 8.28
CA ASP A 125 -12.42 7.25 8.45
C ASP A 125 -11.49 8.33 7.85
N ALA A 126 -10.34 7.93 7.27
CA ALA A 126 -9.38 8.81 6.62
C ALA A 126 -9.73 8.97 5.12
N ALA A 127 -10.60 9.92 4.81
CA ALA A 127 -11.18 10.05 3.48
C ALA A 127 -10.16 10.51 2.42
N ASP A 128 -9.26 11.43 2.76
CA ASP A 128 -8.25 11.96 1.85
C ASP A 128 -7.16 10.92 1.59
N PHE A 129 -6.76 10.18 2.60
CA PHE A 129 -5.82 9.07 2.47
C PHE A 129 -6.36 7.97 1.55
N ARG A 130 -7.61 7.51 1.77
CA ARG A 130 -8.23 6.50 0.91
C ARG A 130 -8.30 6.95 -0.55
N ARG A 131 -8.68 8.22 -0.78
CA ARG A 131 -8.68 8.82 -2.13
C ARG A 131 -7.28 8.82 -2.74
N GLN A 132 -6.25 9.14 -1.94
CA GLN A 132 -4.87 9.14 -2.41
C GLN A 132 -4.36 7.72 -2.74
N VAL A 133 -4.71 6.71 -1.95
CA VAL A 133 -4.40 5.30 -2.27
C VAL A 133 -4.99 4.92 -3.63
N LEU A 134 -6.27 5.21 -3.88
CA LEU A 134 -6.91 4.89 -5.16
C LEU A 134 -6.26 5.66 -6.33
N ARG A 135 -5.89 6.94 -6.14
CA ARG A 135 -5.12 7.70 -7.13
C ARG A 135 -3.75 7.06 -7.45
N CYS A 136 -3.08 6.49 -6.45
CA CYS A 136 -1.84 5.74 -6.70
C CYS A 136 -2.11 4.51 -7.57
N LEU A 137 -3.21 3.80 -7.35
CA LEU A 137 -3.61 2.65 -8.16
C LEU A 137 -4.08 3.05 -9.58
N ASP A 138 -4.68 4.22 -9.75
CA ASP A 138 -4.99 4.80 -11.07
C ASP A 138 -3.72 5.23 -11.82
N GLY A 139 -2.65 5.53 -11.08
CA GLY A 139 -1.41 6.09 -11.60
C GLY A 139 -0.51 5.09 -12.32
N ASN A 140 0.64 5.60 -12.80
CA ASN A 140 1.64 4.81 -13.52
C ASN A 140 2.84 4.38 -12.68
N ILE A 141 2.96 4.87 -11.45
CA ILE A 141 4.01 4.46 -10.52
C ILE A 141 3.62 3.10 -9.95
N PRO A 142 4.50 2.08 -9.99
CA PRO A 142 4.17 0.76 -9.47
C PRO A 142 3.91 0.80 -7.96
N VAL A 143 2.89 0.06 -7.53
CA VAL A 143 2.51 -0.09 -6.12
C VAL A 143 2.71 -1.53 -5.70
N LEU A 144 3.39 -1.73 -4.57
CA LEU A 144 3.44 -2.97 -3.82
C LEU A 144 2.68 -2.75 -2.51
N ALA A 145 1.53 -3.39 -2.36
CA ALA A 145 0.71 -3.22 -1.18
C ALA A 145 0.49 -4.53 -0.42
N VAL A 146 0.38 -4.41 0.89
CA VAL A 146 -0.05 -5.48 1.80
C VAL A 146 -1.39 -5.07 2.39
N ILE A 147 -2.40 -5.93 2.27
CA ILE A 147 -3.74 -5.68 2.84
C ILE A 147 -4.13 -6.78 3.82
N LYS A 148 -4.92 -6.40 4.84
CA LYS A 148 -5.48 -7.36 5.80
C LYS A 148 -6.52 -8.26 5.15
N HIS A 149 -6.59 -9.50 5.65
CA HIS A 149 -7.64 -10.45 5.28
C HIS A 149 -8.97 -10.08 5.95
N LYS A 150 -9.57 -8.95 5.53
CA LYS A 150 -10.85 -8.41 6.01
C LYS A 150 -11.77 -8.17 4.81
N THR A 151 -12.68 -9.10 4.55
CA THR A 151 -13.56 -9.06 3.36
C THR A 151 -14.75 -8.11 3.52
N HIS A 152 -15.07 -7.68 4.74
CA HIS A 152 -16.21 -6.79 5.02
C HIS A 152 -15.86 -5.30 4.98
N ILE A 153 -14.59 -4.93 4.72
CA ILE A 153 -14.16 -3.53 4.64
C ILE A 153 -14.31 -3.04 3.21
N PRO A 154 -15.23 -2.08 2.92
CA PRO A 154 -15.49 -1.62 1.56
C PRO A 154 -14.24 -1.10 0.85
N PHE A 155 -13.42 -0.30 1.53
CA PHE A 155 -12.18 0.22 0.96
C PHE A 155 -11.20 -0.88 0.51
N LEU A 156 -11.07 -1.96 1.28
CA LEU A 156 -10.23 -3.09 0.85
C LEU A 156 -10.85 -3.85 -0.32
N GLN A 157 -12.18 -3.84 -0.47
CA GLN A 157 -12.82 -4.40 -1.66
C GLN A 157 -12.57 -3.57 -2.91
N GLU A 158 -12.61 -2.23 -2.79
CA GLU A 158 -12.24 -1.34 -3.90
C GLU A 158 -10.82 -1.62 -4.39
N ILE A 159 -9.84 -1.79 -3.48
CA ILE A 159 -8.47 -2.15 -3.82
C ILE A 159 -8.41 -3.53 -4.50
N ARG A 160 -9.12 -4.54 -3.97
CA ARG A 160 -9.12 -5.90 -4.54
C ARG A 160 -9.72 -5.96 -5.94
N SER A 161 -10.76 -5.19 -6.20
CA SER A 161 -11.46 -5.16 -7.48
C SER A 161 -10.89 -4.15 -8.47
N HIS A 162 -9.84 -3.43 -8.09
CA HIS A 162 -9.24 -2.41 -8.94
C HIS A 162 -8.63 -3.03 -10.22
N PRO A 163 -8.96 -2.54 -11.43
CA PRO A 163 -8.61 -3.20 -12.70
C PRO A 163 -7.11 -3.28 -12.96
N ARG A 164 -6.30 -2.47 -12.29
CA ARG A 164 -4.83 -2.46 -12.42
C ARG A 164 -4.11 -3.21 -11.30
N VAL A 165 -4.84 -3.89 -10.42
CA VAL A 165 -4.29 -4.67 -9.32
C VAL A 165 -4.19 -6.14 -9.70
N GLN A 166 -3.04 -6.72 -9.48
CA GLN A 166 -2.80 -8.16 -9.43
C GLN A 166 -2.75 -8.61 -7.98
N LEU A 167 -3.71 -9.47 -7.61
CA LEU A 167 -3.94 -9.86 -6.22
C LEU A 167 -3.33 -11.23 -5.95
N TYR A 168 -2.44 -11.32 -4.97
CA TYR A 168 -1.77 -12.56 -4.57
C TYR A 168 -2.11 -12.94 -3.14
N GLN A 169 -2.67 -14.13 -2.99
CA GLN A 169 -2.89 -14.71 -1.66
C GLN A 169 -1.60 -15.30 -1.13
N VAL A 170 -1.19 -14.86 0.07
CA VAL A 170 -0.05 -15.42 0.79
C VAL A 170 -0.57 -16.41 1.83
N THR A 171 -0.10 -17.65 1.76
CA THR A 171 -0.41 -18.74 2.67
C THR A 171 0.89 -19.35 3.22
N GLU A 172 0.78 -20.23 4.21
CA GLU A 172 1.95 -20.93 4.73
C GLU A 172 2.59 -21.86 3.68
N GLU A 173 1.76 -22.41 2.79
CA GLU A 173 2.19 -23.35 1.75
C GLU A 173 2.93 -22.65 0.60
N ASN A 174 2.53 -21.41 0.23
CA ASN A 174 3.07 -20.75 -0.97
C ASN A 174 4.05 -19.61 -0.70
N ARG A 175 4.17 -19.12 0.54
CA ARG A 175 4.98 -17.93 0.87
C ARG A 175 6.46 -18.04 0.48
N ASP A 176 6.99 -19.25 0.43
CA ASP A 176 8.39 -19.51 0.10
C ASP A 176 8.63 -19.61 -1.42
N GLU A 177 7.56 -19.88 -2.20
CA GLU A 177 7.60 -19.97 -3.67
C GLU A 177 7.24 -18.62 -4.34
N LEU A 178 6.35 -17.84 -3.74
CA LEU A 178 5.91 -16.54 -4.27
C LEU A 178 7.05 -15.56 -4.63
N PRO A 179 8.18 -15.48 -3.90
CA PRO A 179 9.29 -14.64 -4.32
C PRO A 179 9.80 -14.99 -5.72
N ALA A 180 9.91 -16.27 -6.06
CA ALA A 180 10.38 -16.70 -7.38
C ALA A 180 9.41 -16.28 -8.50
N GLU A 181 8.10 -16.29 -8.23
CA GLU A 181 7.07 -15.85 -9.15
C GLU A 181 7.03 -14.33 -9.31
N LEU A 182 7.13 -13.57 -8.19
CA LEU A 182 6.88 -12.13 -8.19
C LEU A 182 8.13 -11.28 -8.46
N SER A 183 9.32 -11.76 -8.14
CA SER A 183 10.59 -11.05 -8.39
C SER A 183 10.79 -10.65 -9.85
N PRO A 184 10.43 -11.46 -10.87
CA PRO A 184 10.49 -11.03 -12.26
C PRO A 184 9.59 -9.83 -12.56
N LEU A 185 8.43 -9.70 -11.91
CA LEU A 185 7.52 -8.56 -12.10
C LEU A 185 8.15 -7.27 -11.56
N ILE A 186 8.76 -7.33 -10.36
CA ILE A 186 9.48 -6.18 -9.79
C ILE A 186 10.66 -5.77 -10.69
N ARG A 187 11.42 -6.74 -11.19
CA ARG A 187 12.53 -6.46 -12.13
C ARG A 187 12.05 -5.82 -13.44
N ASN A 188 10.89 -6.24 -13.95
CA ASN A 188 10.30 -5.63 -15.14
C ASN A 188 9.89 -4.17 -14.90
N TRP A 189 9.47 -3.81 -13.69
CA TRP A 189 9.20 -2.42 -13.35
C TRP A 189 10.46 -1.54 -13.41
N ASN A 190 11.65 -2.08 -13.10
CA ASN A 190 12.92 -1.35 -13.27
C ASN A 190 13.21 -1.01 -14.75
N ASN A 191 12.77 -1.84 -15.68
CA ASN A 191 13.03 -1.67 -17.12
C ASN A 191 12.01 -0.75 -17.80
N ALA A 192 10.88 -0.47 -17.15
CA ALA A 192 9.79 0.36 -17.68
C ALA A 192 9.85 1.84 -17.21
N ARG A 193 11.00 2.25 -16.69
CA ARG A 193 11.26 3.64 -16.22
C ARG A 193 11.45 4.60 -17.36
#